data_6b6215180aefa840cd5a8e99b5ba7342
#
_entry.id   6b6215180aefa840cd5a8e99b5ba7342
#
_cell.length_a   1.000
_cell.length_b   1.000
_cell.length_c   1.000
_cell.angle_alpha   90.00
_cell.angle_beta   90.00
_cell.angle_gamma   90.00
#
_symmetry.space_group_name_H-M   'P 1'
#
loop_
_entity.id
_entity.type
_entity.pdbx_description
1 polymer ?
#
loop_
_entity_poly.entity_id
_entity_poly.type
_entity_poly.pdbx_seq_one_letter_code
_entity_poly.pdbx_strand_id
1 'polypeptide(L)'
;MRRAYLNTMKLVLPAISKNERMARTQVCAMVATLNPTVTELGDIRCALSEAVTNAIVHGYGSPTDVDGKLLYIAVTLYEDRSLKISVRDHGRGIPDIAAAREPLFTTDDTGDRSGMGFSVMEAFCDRVEVMSRVGEGTKVTLYKTLT
;
A
#
# COMPACT_ATOMS: atom_id res chain seq x y z
N MET A 1 -2.68 -25.42 -1.92
CA MET A 1 -3.91 -25.44 -1.09
C MET A 1 -4.47 -24.04 -0.98
N ARG A 2 -5.76 -23.90 -1.19
CA ARG A 2 -6.43 -22.59 -1.14
C ARG A 2 -6.67 -22.20 0.32
N ARG A 3 -6.22 -21.00 0.71
CA ARG A 3 -6.48 -20.49 2.06
C ARG A 3 -7.95 -20.11 2.20
N ALA A 4 -8.56 -20.51 3.32
CA ALA A 4 -9.89 -20.03 3.66
C ALA A 4 -9.80 -18.59 4.14
N TYR A 5 -10.59 -17.69 3.55
CA TYR A 5 -10.62 -16.31 4.03
C TYR A 5 -11.78 -16.09 4.99
N LEU A 6 -11.53 -15.24 5.99
CA LEU A 6 -12.52 -14.85 6.99
C LEU A 6 -13.34 -13.68 6.55
N ASN A 7 -12.70 -12.69 5.94
CA ASN A 7 -13.35 -11.43 5.61
C ASN A 7 -12.56 -10.68 4.54
N THR A 8 -13.26 -9.81 3.82
CA THR A 8 -12.63 -8.97 2.80
C THR A 8 -13.28 -7.59 2.79
N MET A 9 -12.49 -6.59 2.40
CA MET A 9 -12.96 -5.21 2.28
C MET A 9 -12.31 -4.58 1.05
N LYS A 10 -13.07 -3.76 0.35
CA LYS A 10 -12.56 -2.95 -0.75
C LYS A 10 -12.91 -1.49 -0.51
N LEU A 11 -11.93 -0.61 -0.75
CA LEU A 11 -12.11 0.83 -0.66
C LEU A 11 -11.74 1.43 -2.01
N VAL A 12 -12.54 2.37 -2.46
CA VAL A 12 -12.21 3.20 -3.64
C VAL A 12 -12.28 4.64 -3.20
N LEU A 13 -11.15 5.34 -3.27
CA LEU A 13 -11.00 6.68 -2.73
C LEU A 13 -10.28 7.57 -3.75
N PRO A 14 -10.68 8.84 -3.90
CA PRO A 14 -9.87 9.79 -4.66
C PRO A 14 -8.44 9.90 -4.11
N ALA A 15 -7.48 10.10 -5.02
CA ALA A 15 -6.06 10.12 -4.69
C ALA A 15 -5.62 11.47 -4.10
N ILE A 16 -6.24 11.88 -3.01
CA ILE A 16 -5.90 13.09 -2.27
C ILE A 16 -5.23 12.71 -0.95
N SER A 17 -4.35 13.58 -0.45
CA SER A 17 -3.54 13.31 0.74
C SER A 17 -4.37 12.97 1.98
N LYS A 18 -5.55 13.57 2.13
CA LYS A 18 -6.46 13.28 3.24
C LYS A 18 -6.90 11.82 3.27
N ASN A 19 -6.96 11.17 2.12
CA ASN A 19 -7.44 9.79 2.02
C ASN A 19 -6.39 8.75 2.41
N GLU A 20 -5.12 9.14 2.55
CA GLU A 20 -4.12 8.28 3.19
C GLU A 20 -4.58 7.95 4.62
N ARG A 21 -4.99 8.95 5.37
CA ARG A 21 -5.46 8.76 6.74
C ARG A 21 -6.75 7.94 6.79
N MET A 22 -7.68 8.18 5.87
CA MET A 22 -8.92 7.42 5.80
C MET A 22 -8.64 5.94 5.51
N ALA A 23 -7.80 5.66 4.51
CA ALA A 23 -7.41 4.31 4.15
C ALA A 23 -6.75 3.59 5.33
N ARG A 24 -5.79 4.24 5.98
CA ARG A 24 -5.08 3.72 7.14
C ARG A 24 -6.04 3.38 8.28
N THR A 25 -6.96 4.27 8.59
CA THR A 25 -7.94 4.07 9.67
C THR A 25 -8.85 2.88 9.37
N GLN A 26 -9.38 2.80 8.16
CA GLN A 26 -10.30 1.73 7.78
C GLN A 26 -9.62 0.37 7.73
N VAL A 27 -8.44 0.30 7.14
CA VAL A 27 -7.68 -0.96 7.07
C VAL A 27 -7.27 -1.44 8.45
N CYS A 28 -6.76 -0.54 9.29
CA CYS A 28 -6.37 -0.91 10.66
C CYS A 28 -7.56 -1.34 11.51
N ALA A 29 -8.73 -0.73 11.32
CA ALA A 29 -9.95 -1.17 12.01
C ALA A 29 -10.31 -2.61 11.62
N MET A 30 -10.20 -2.97 10.35
CA MET A 30 -10.44 -4.34 9.90
C MET A 30 -9.42 -5.32 10.44
N VAL A 31 -8.12 -4.98 10.37
CA VAL A 31 -7.04 -5.83 10.88
C VAL A 31 -7.18 -6.04 12.38
N ALA A 32 -7.66 -5.05 13.11
CA ALA A 32 -7.87 -5.13 14.56
C ALA A 32 -8.82 -6.27 14.95
N THR A 33 -9.70 -6.71 14.06
CA THR A 33 -10.59 -7.85 14.34
C THR A 33 -9.85 -9.17 14.53
N LEU A 34 -8.59 -9.25 14.09
CA LEU A 34 -7.73 -10.42 14.30
C LEU A 34 -6.93 -10.34 15.62
N ASN A 35 -7.16 -9.33 16.43
CA ASN A 35 -6.44 -9.11 17.69
C ASN A 35 -4.91 -9.12 17.51
N PRO A 36 -4.36 -8.26 16.65
CA PRO A 36 -2.91 -8.15 16.47
C PRO A 36 -2.26 -7.55 17.72
N THR A 37 -0.96 -7.74 17.88
CA THR A 37 -0.20 -6.98 18.86
C THR A 37 -0.14 -5.51 18.43
N VAL A 38 0.19 -4.63 19.36
CA VAL A 38 0.38 -3.19 19.06
C VAL A 38 1.47 -3.00 18.02
N THR A 39 2.56 -3.78 18.13
CA THR A 39 3.67 -3.73 17.17
C THR A 39 3.22 -4.18 15.78
N GLU A 40 2.49 -5.29 15.69
CA GLU A 40 1.98 -5.80 14.41
C GLU A 40 1.06 -4.79 13.73
N LEU A 41 0.14 -4.20 14.48
CA LEU A 41 -0.77 -3.19 13.94
C LEU A 41 -0.02 -1.94 13.49
N GLY A 42 1.00 -1.51 14.26
CA GLY A 42 1.85 -0.39 13.91
C GLY A 42 2.65 -0.65 12.63
N ASP A 43 3.18 -1.85 12.47
CA ASP A 43 3.91 -2.25 11.27
C ASP A 43 3.02 -2.20 10.03
N ILE A 44 1.81 -2.73 10.13
CA ILE A 44 0.83 -2.71 9.04
C ILE A 44 0.47 -1.27 8.69
N ARG A 45 0.23 -0.44 9.69
CA ARG A 45 -0.11 0.96 9.48
C ARG A 45 1.01 1.70 8.74
N CYS A 46 2.26 1.50 9.13
CA CYS A 46 3.41 2.12 8.46
C CYS A 46 3.55 1.66 7.02
N ALA A 47 3.48 0.35 6.78
CA ALA A 47 3.60 -0.20 5.44
C ALA A 47 2.48 0.29 4.52
N LEU A 48 1.25 0.30 5.02
CA LEU A 48 0.10 0.78 4.25
C LEU A 48 0.22 2.27 3.91
N SER A 49 0.64 3.09 4.89
CA SER A 49 0.86 4.52 4.67
C SER A 49 1.85 4.76 3.54
N GLU A 50 2.95 4.00 3.51
CA GLU A 50 3.94 4.11 2.44
C GLU A 50 3.35 3.71 1.09
N ALA A 51 2.59 2.63 1.04
CA ALA A 51 1.98 2.16 -0.21
C ALA A 51 0.96 3.19 -0.76
N VAL A 52 0.12 3.75 0.09
CA VAL A 52 -0.87 4.76 -0.31
C VAL A 52 -0.18 6.06 -0.74
N THR A 53 0.80 6.50 0.02
CA THR A 53 1.55 7.72 -0.31
C THR A 53 2.28 7.57 -1.64
N ASN A 54 2.89 6.40 -1.90
CA ASN A 54 3.53 6.13 -3.19
C ASN A 54 2.53 6.22 -4.35
N ALA A 55 1.33 5.71 -4.19
CA ALA A 55 0.30 5.80 -5.22
C ALA A 55 -0.09 7.26 -5.49
N ILE A 56 -0.28 8.06 -4.46
CA ILE A 56 -0.67 9.46 -4.59
C ILE A 56 0.47 10.29 -5.20
N VAL A 57 1.67 10.18 -4.65
CA VAL A 57 2.82 11.03 -5.02
C VAL A 57 3.47 10.54 -6.31
N HIS A 58 3.87 9.27 -6.36
CA HIS A 58 4.62 8.72 -7.49
C HIS A 58 3.73 8.16 -8.59
N GLY A 59 2.58 7.60 -8.24
CA GLY A 59 1.61 7.13 -9.22
C GLY A 59 0.93 8.27 -9.95
N TYR A 60 0.32 9.17 -9.20
CA TYR A 60 -0.49 10.26 -9.76
C TYR A 60 0.17 11.64 -9.71
N GLY A 61 1.36 11.75 -9.13
CA GLY A 61 2.10 13.03 -9.10
C GLY A 61 1.50 14.08 -8.18
N SER A 62 0.91 13.68 -7.04
CA SER A 62 0.25 14.60 -6.10
C SER A 62 -0.77 15.50 -6.79
N PRO A 63 -1.81 14.93 -7.40
CA PRO A 63 -2.69 15.68 -8.30
C PRO A 63 -3.49 16.74 -7.55
N THR A 64 -3.71 17.89 -8.20
CA THR A 64 -4.66 18.91 -7.75
C THR A 64 -6.06 18.64 -8.30
N ASP A 65 -6.14 18.06 -9.50
CA ASP A 65 -7.36 17.56 -10.09
C ASP A 65 -7.36 16.03 -9.98
N VAL A 66 -8.27 15.50 -9.15
CA VAL A 66 -8.35 14.07 -8.86
C VAL A 66 -9.44 13.35 -9.66
N ASP A 67 -10.04 14.01 -10.64
CA ASP A 67 -11.07 13.39 -11.47
C ASP A 67 -10.49 12.15 -12.17
N GLY A 68 -11.11 11.00 -11.92
CA GLY A 68 -10.62 9.71 -12.43
C GLY A 68 -9.35 9.18 -11.79
N LYS A 69 -8.75 9.90 -10.84
CA LYS A 69 -7.53 9.45 -10.16
C LYS A 69 -7.90 8.82 -8.81
N LEU A 70 -8.08 7.50 -8.82
CA LEU A 70 -8.62 6.76 -7.70
C LEU A 70 -7.57 5.79 -7.14
N LEU A 71 -7.65 5.59 -5.82
CA LEU A 71 -6.94 4.53 -5.11
C LEU A 71 -7.90 3.36 -4.94
N TYR A 72 -7.44 2.16 -5.29
CA TYR A 72 -8.18 0.92 -5.10
C TYR A 72 -7.45 0.11 -4.04
N ILE A 73 -8.07 -0.04 -2.88
CA ILE A 73 -7.47 -0.73 -1.74
C ILE A 73 -8.33 -1.95 -1.43
N ALA A 74 -7.70 -3.11 -1.32
CA ALA A 74 -8.38 -4.34 -0.97
C ALA A 74 -7.66 -5.02 0.17
N VAL A 75 -8.42 -5.54 1.14
CA VAL A 75 -7.91 -6.26 2.29
C VAL A 75 -8.60 -7.61 2.36
N THR A 76 -7.82 -8.67 2.55
CA THR A 76 -8.35 -10.01 2.80
C THR A 76 -7.70 -10.57 4.06
N LEU A 77 -8.53 -11.02 4.99
CA LEU A 77 -8.11 -11.69 6.22
C LEU A 77 -8.36 -13.19 6.07
N TYR A 78 -7.40 -14.00 6.47
CA TYR A 78 -7.47 -15.46 6.35
C TYR A 78 -7.55 -16.14 7.71
N GLU A 79 -8.07 -17.36 7.74
CA GLU A 79 -8.25 -18.14 8.97
C GLU A 79 -6.93 -18.47 9.68
N ASP A 80 -5.82 -18.53 8.94
CA ASP A 80 -4.49 -18.79 9.48
C ASP A 80 -3.82 -17.56 10.11
N ARG A 81 -4.58 -16.47 10.30
CA ARG A 81 -4.12 -15.18 10.80
C ARG A 81 -3.18 -14.44 9.85
N SER A 82 -3.11 -14.85 8.61
CA SER A 82 -2.44 -14.07 7.57
C SER A 82 -3.40 -13.06 6.97
N LEU A 83 -2.84 -12.02 6.37
CA LEU A 83 -3.60 -10.99 5.68
C LEU A 83 -2.88 -10.52 4.43
N LYS A 84 -3.66 -10.00 3.51
CA LYS A 84 -3.19 -9.44 2.25
C LYS A 84 -3.84 -8.08 2.07
N ILE A 85 -3.02 -7.07 1.80
CA ILE A 85 -3.49 -5.71 1.51
C ILE A 85 -2.92 -5.31 0.17
N SER A 86 -3.77 -4.91 -0.77
CA SER A 86 -3.32 -4.37 -2.04
C SER A 86 -3.72 -2.92 -2.18
N VAL A 87 -2.81 -2.13 -2.78
CA VAL A 87 -3.04 -0.72 -3.13
C VAL A 87 -2.74 -0.57 -4.61
N ARG A 88 -3.74 -0.19 -5.38
CA ARG A 88 -3.63 -0.04 -6.83
C ARG A 88 -3.93 1.38 -7.24
N ASP A 89 -3.11 1.90 -8.16
CA ASP A 89 -3.36 3.15 -8.86
C ASP A 89 -3.35 2.90 -10.38
N HIS A 90 -3.90 3.84 -11.12
CA HIS A 90 -3.84 3.89 -12.58
C HIS A 90 -2.99 5.08 -13.04
N GLY A 91 -1.89 5.31 -12.34
CA GLY A 91 -0.96 6.39 -12.63
C GLY A 91 0.06 6.04 -13.70
N ARG A 92 1.22 6.66 -13.62
CA ARG A 92 2.26 6.56 -14.64
C ARG A 92 3.00 5.21 -14.69
N GLY A 93 2.90 4.43 -13.63
CA GLY A 93 3.66 3.18 -13.49
C GLY A 93 5.13 3.40 -13.14
N ILE A 94 5.83 2.30 -12.95
CA ILE A 94 7.24 2.29 -12.55
C ILE A 94 8.05 1.66 -13.69
N PRO A 95 8.97 2.41 -14.33
CA PRO A 95 9.77 1.89 -15.46
C PRO A 95 10.75 0.78 -15.04
N ASP A 96 11.34 0.91 -13.85
CA ASP A 96 12.30 -0.06 -13.32
C ASP A 96 11.95 -0.38 -11.88
N ILE A 97 11.23 -1.49 -11.69
CA ILE A 97 10.74 -1.90 -10.36
C ILE A 97 11.91 -2.26 -9.45
N ALA A 98 12.94 -2.93 -9.97
CA ALA A 98 14.10 -3.32 -9.17
C ALA A 98 14.81 -2.08 -8.60
N ALA A 99 15.04 -1.08 -9.44
CA ALA A 99 15.66 0.18 -9.00
C ALA A 99 14.76 0.92 -8.00
N ALA A 100 13.44 0.96 -8.24
CA ALA A 100 12.49 1.65 -7.36
C ALA A 100 12.45 1.03 -5.96
N ARG A 101 12.74 -0.26 -5.83
CA ARG A 101 12.75 -0.96 -4.54
C ARG A 101 14.07 -0.79 -3.78
N GLU A 102 15.11 -0.25 -4.41
CA GLU A 102 16.37 0.01 -3.72
C GLU A 102 16.23 1.19 -2.75
N PRO A 103 16.92 1.13 -1.59
CA PRO A 103 16.89 2.24 -0.65
C PRO A 103 17.35 3.54 -1.29
N LEU A 104 16.76 4.65 -0.88
CA LEU A 104 17.06 6.03 -1.31
C LEU A 104 16.66 6.36 -2.75
N PHE A 105 16.03 5.43 -3.48
CA PHE A 105 15.47 5.75 -4.79
C PHE A 105 14.22 6.65 -4.62
N THR A 106 14.15 7.72 -5.42
CA THR A 106 12.97 8.57 -5.46
C THR A 106 12.81 9.20 -6.84
N THR A 107 11.55 9.41 -7.26
CA THR A 107 11.20 10.18 -8.44
C THR A 107 10.75 11.60 -8.07
N ASP A 108 10.79 11.94 -6.79
CA ASP A 108 10.39 13.25 -6.29
C ASP A 108 11.58 14.20 -6.31
N ASP A 109 11.53 15.17 -7.21
CA ASP A 109 12.60 16.15 -7.40
C ASP A 109 12.63 17.23 -6.30
N THR A 110 11.60 17.29 -5.45
CA THR A 110 11.54 18.30 -4.38
C THR A 110 12.40 17.94 -3.18
N GLY A 111 12.80 16.68 -3.05
CA GLY A 111 13.55 16.20 -1.91
C GLY A 111 12.71 15.94 -0.66
N ASP A 112 11.40 16.04 -0.76
CA ASP A 112 10.48 15.82 0.36
C ASP A 112 10.35 14.34 0.74
N ARG A 113 10.82 13.44 -0.11
CA ARG A 113 10.72 12.00 0.07
C ARG A 113 12.10 11.39 0.23
N SER A 114 12.21 10.48 1.18
CA SER A 114 13.48 9.82 1.49
C SER A 114 13.90 8.76 0.47
N GLY A 115 12.99 8.30 -0.39
CA GLY A 115 13.25 7.17 -1.27
C GLY A 115 13.25 5.82 -0.56
N MET A 116 12.70 5.74 0.65
CA MET A 116 12.72 4.54 1.49
C MET A 116 11.40 3.78 1.52
N GLY A 117 10.41 4.18 0.73
CA GLY A 117 9.04 3.63 0.81
C GLY A 117 8.96 2.11 0.68
N PHE A 118 9.57 1.51 -0.34
CA PHE A 118 9.56 0.07 -0.51
C PHE A 118 10.40 -0.65 0.56
N SER A 119 11.51 -0.05 0.99
CA SER A 119 12.31 -0.60 2.10
C SER A 119 11.54 -0.63 3.40
N VAL A 120 10.74 0.39 3.69
CA VAL A 120 9.86 0.43 4.86
C VAL A 120 8.80 -0.65 4.76
N MET A 121 8.14 -0.79 3.61
CA MET A 121 7.15 -1.84 3.41
C MET A 121 7.75 -3.24 3.64
N GLU A 122 8.92 -3.50 3.06
CA GLU A 122 9.62 -4.78 3.19
C GLU A 122 10.07 -5.06 4.63
N ALA A 123 10.44 -4.01 5.38
CA ALA A 123 10.85 -4.15 6.78
C ALA A 123 9.68 -4.58 7.69
N PHE A 124 8.47 -4.15 7.37
CA PHE A 124 7.30 -4.35 8.22
C PHE A 124 6.34 -5.43 7.73
N CYS A 125 6.55 -5.96 6.55
CA CYS A 125 5.72 -7.03 5.98
C CYS A 125 6.56 -8.28 5.72
N ASP A 126 5.91 -9.43 5.69
CA ASP A 126 6.59 -10.68 5.36
C ASP A 126 6.98 -10.74 3.89
N ARG A 127 6.17 -10.13 3.03
CA ARG A 127 6.42 -10.07 1.61
C ARG A 127 5.73 -8.87 0.99
N VAL A 128 6.37 -8.26 0.00
CA VAL A 128 5.82 -7.16 -0.80
C VAL A 128 5.93 -7.52 -2.28
N GLU A 129 4.81 -7.55 -2.97
CA GLU A 129 4.77 -7.73 -4.42
C GLU A 129 4.45 -6.40 -5.10
N VAL A 130 5.14 -6.12 -6.19
CA VAL A 130 4.91 -4.93 -7.00
C VAL A 130 4.65 -5.36 -8.43
N MET A 131 3.49 -4.98 -8.95
CA MET A 131 3.14 -5.16 -10.37
C MET A 131 2.91 -3.78 -10.96
N SER A 132 3.60 -3.47 -12.05
CA SER A 132 3.52 -2.13 -12.65
C SER A 132 3.75 -2.20 -14.14
N ARG A 133 3.05 -1.32 -14.87
CA ARG A 133 3.27 -1.06 -16.30
C ARG A 133 3.24 0.44 -16.53
N VAL A 134 4.24 0.93 -17.26
CA VAL A 134 4.31 2.34 -17.64
C VAL A 134 3.03 2.72 -18.38
N GLY A 135 2.40 3.81 -17.96
CA GLY A 135 1.16 4.31 -18.54
C GLY A 135 -0.12 3.62 -18.06
N GLU A 136 -0.01 2.53 -17.31
CA GLU A 136 -1.17 1.77 -16.83
C GLU A 136 -1.33 1.82 -15.31
N GLY A 137 -0.25 2.04 -14.58
CA GLY A 137 -0.28 2.16 -13.13
C GLY A 137 0.48 1.07 -12.39
N THR A 138 0.26 1.02 -11.09
CA THR A 138 0.98 0.14 -10.17
C THR A 138 0.02 -0.50 -9.17
N LYS A 139 0.31 -1.76 -8.84
CA LYS A 139 -0.36 -2.47 -7.74
C LYS A 139 0.71 -2.99 -6.79
N VAL A 140 0.64 -2.55 -5.54
CA VAL A 140 1.49 -3.04 -4.46
C VAL A 140 0.65 -3.96 -3.58
N THR A 141 1.16 -5.14 -3.28
CA THR A 141 0.47 -6.10 -2.40
C THR A 141 1.38 -6.42 -1.21
N LEU A 142 0.85 -6.21 -0.03
CA LEU A 142 1.51 -6.45 1.26
C LEU A 142 0.97 -7.74 1.86
N TYR A 143 1.86 -8.62 2.30
CA TYR A 143 1.50 -9.88 2.97
C TYR A 143 2.08 -9.90 4.37
N LYS A 144 1.28 -10.26 5.34
CA LYS A 144 1.71 -10.39 6.75
C LYS A 144 0.96 -11.51 7.43
N THR A 145 1.66 -12.25 8.28
CA THR A 145 1.07 -13.27 9.15
C THR A 145 1.22 -12.81 10.59
N LEU A 146 0.11 -12.77 11.32
CA LEU A 146 0.10 -12.38 12.72
C LEU A 146 0.46 -13.57 13.62
N THR A 147 1.10 -13.27 14.71
CA THR A 147 1.47 -14.29 15.72
C THR A 147 0.29 -14.80 16.53
#